data_c812979fdfb4c413edfe6228b5a00eb4
#
_entry.id   c812979fdfb4c413edfe6228b5a00eb4
#
_cell.length_a   1.000
_cell.length_b   1.000
_cell.length_c   1.000
_cell.angle_alpha   90.00
_cell.angle_beta   90.00
_cell.angle_gamma   90.00
#
_symmetry.space_group_name_H-M   'P 1'
#
loop_
_entity.id
_entity.type
_entity.pdbx_description
1 polymer ?
#
loop_
_entity_poly.entity_id
_entity_poly.type
_entity_poly.pdbx_seq_one_letter_code
_entity_poly.pdbx_strand_id
1 'polypeptide(L)'
;MKSNFARMKKLLALCFYGKNKTIIILIVLVIIHTSIVSILPFLFGYIIDALVNSKWESMKYLLIIHLLLSLFSIILNTIRNTIQSLFIASTRNALKSKIFSSIISMPKKSQDSYSYGELINRLENDADIIVSFFVETLTNVLTTLFSLVYSIVFIFSISKSLSAFAVGYAPLMLTIALVSNRILRTIFQAEKKYDDSYFGFLSEAFAGLSTIKTFVLENKFVKKVAAWYEINISIIKKKVVTENSFSLLQGSMNSIFDFLLILCSSQAKL
;
A
#
# COMPACT_ATOMS: atom_id res chain seq x y z
N MET A 1 20.71 -11.54 -4.25
CA MET A 1 19.43 -11.28 -4.92
C MET A 1 18.71 -12.55 -5.40
N LYS A 2 19.35 -13.50 -6.10
CA LYS A 2 18.68 -14.74 -6.60
C LYS A 2 18.04 -15.61 -5.50
N SER A 3 18.66 -15.73 -4.32
CA SER A 3 18.14 -16.52 -3.19
C SER A 3 16.82 -15.94 -2.62
N ASN A 4 16.69 -14.62 -2.53
CA ASN A 4 15.48 -13.98 -2.00
C ASN A 4 14.30 -14.09 -2.97
N PHE A 5 14.55 -13.99 -4.27
CA PHE A 5 13.53 -14.17 -5.31
C PHE A 5 12.97 -15.61 -5.33
N ALA A 6 13.84 -16.61 -5.19
CA ALA A 6 13.41 -18.01 -5.11
C ALA A 6 12.54 -18.29 -3.85
N ARG A 7 12.91 -17.69 -2.69
CA ARG A 7 12.11 -17.78 -1.46
C ARG A 7 10.75 -17.08 -1.62
N MET A 8 10.73 -15.90 -2.22
CA MET A 8 9.50 -15.16 -2.49
C MET A 8 8.57 -15.94 -3.43
N LYS A 9 9.09 -16.53 -4.51
CA LYS A 9 8.32 -17.40 -5.41
C LYS A 9 7.72 -18.61 -4.68
N LYS A 10 8.48 -19.21 -3.77
CA LYS A 10 8.01 -20.36 -2.97
C LYS A 10 6.90 -19.96 -1.99
N LEU A 11 7.02 -18.78 -1.35
CA LEU A 11 5.97 -18.23 -0.49
C LEU A 11 4.69 -17.90 -1.28
N LEU A 12 4.82 -17.27 -2.45
CA LEU A 12 3.69 -17.01 -3.35
C LEU A 12 3.00 -18.32 -3.76
N ALA A 13 3.76 -19.33 -4.15
CA ALA A 13 3.20 -20.63 -4.52
C ALA A 13 2.45 -21.27 -3.33
N LEU A 14 2.95 -21.11 -2.10
CA LEU A 14 2.29 -21.62 -0.90
C LEU A 14 1.00 -20.85 -0.57
N CYS A 15 0.99 -19.54 -0.73
CA CYS A 15 -0.18 -18.70 -0.46
C CYS A 15 -1.31 -18.92 -1.48
N PHE A 16 -0.97 -19.17 -2.74
CA PHE A 16 -1.93 -19.21 -3.85
C PHE A 16 -2.29 -20.64 -4.31
N TYR A 17 -1.71 -21.66 -3.70
CA TYR A 17 -1.95 -23.05 -4.09
C TYR A 17 -3.44 -23.43 -4.00
N GLY A 18 -3.99 -23.94 -5.10
CA GLY A 18 -5.39 -24.38 -5.18
C GLY A 18 -6.43 -23.26 -5.29
N LYS A 19 -6.03 -21.96 -5.31
CA LYS A 19 -6.96 -20.81 -5.31
C LYS A 19 -6.95 -20.04 -6.64
N ASN A 20 -6.49 -20.64 -7.72
CA ASN A 20 -6.32 -19.97 -9.02
C ASN A 20 -7.60 -19.30 -9.53
N LYS A 21 -8.78 -19.96 -9.32
CA LYS A 21 -10.07 -19.37 -9.74
C LYS A 21 -10.36 -18.03 -9.08
N THR A 22 -10.15 -17.93 -7.77
CA THR A 22 -10.37 -16.66 -7.02
C THR A 22 -9.40 -15.56 -7.46
N ILE A 23 -8.14 -15.92 -7.73
CA ILE A 23 -7.15 -14.97 -8.22
C ILE A 23 -7.56 -14.43 -9.60
N ILE A 24 -7.99 -15.30 -10.52
CA ILE A 24 -8.47 -14.90 -11.85
C ILE A 24 -9.67 -13.96 -11.71
N ILE A 25 -10.63 -14.29 -10.86
CA ILE A 25 -11.80 -13.43 -10.59
C ILE A 25 -11.35 -12.06 -10.05
N LEU A 26 -10.43 -12.01 -9.11
CA LEU A 26 -9.91 -10.75 -8.58
C LEU A 26 -9.22 -9.91 -9.68
N ILE A 27 -8.40 -10.53 -10.52
CA ILE A 27 -7.72 -9.84 -11.63
C ILE A 27 -8.76 -9.28 -12.61
N VAL A 28 -9.76 -10.06 -13.00
CA VAL A 28 -10.83 -9.62 -13.91
C VAL A 28 -11.60 -8.45 -13.30
N LEU A 29 -11.97 -8.53 -12.02
CA LEU A 29 -12.65 -7.44 -11.32
C LEU A 29 -11.81 -6.17 -11.23
N VAL A 30 -10.49 -6.30 -10.99
CA VAL A 30 -9.56 -5.17 -11.01
C VAL A 30 -9.55 -4.49 -12.38
N ILE A 31 -9.44 -5.29 -13.46
CA ILE A 31 -9.40 -4.77 -14.83
C ILE A 31 -10.70 -4.03 -15.15
N ILE A 32 -11.86 -4.67 -14.92
CA ILE A 32 -13.17 -4.07 -15.23
C ILE A 32 -13.39 -2.79 -14.42
N HIS A 33 -13.14 -2.83 -13.10
CA HIS A 33 -13.29 -1.66 -12.24
C HIS A 33 -12.38 -0.51 -12.67
N THR A 34 -11.09 -0.79 -12.91
CA THR A 34 -10.11 0.22 -13.33
C THR A 34 -10.47 0.82 -14.69
N SER A 35 -10.98 0.00 -15.64
CA SER A 35 -11.47 0.48 -16.94
C SER A 35 -12.62 1.48 -16.77
N ILE A 36 -13.60 1.15 -15.95
CA ILE A 36 -14.74 2.03 -15.70
C ILE A 36 -14.31 3.34 -15.05
N VAL A 37 -13.51 3.26 -13.98
CA VAL A 37 -13.01 4.46 -13.27
C VAL A 37 -12.19 5.36 -14.19
N SER A 38 -11.42 4.77 -15.11
CA SER A 38 -10.60 5.51 -16.06
C SER A 38 -11.42 6.20 -17.15
N ILE A 39 -12.63 5.72 -17.46
CA ILE A 39 -13.52 6.33 -18.46
C ILE A 39 -14.32 7.50 -17.87
N LEU A 40 -14.59 7.52 -16.55
CA LEU A 40 -15.41 8.57 -15.93
C LEU A 40 -14.92 10.01 -16.18
N PRO A 41 -13.62 10.35 -16.07
CA PRO A 41 -13.13 11.68 -16.36
C PRO A 41 -13.38 12.14 -17.80
N PHE A 42 -13.36 11.19 -18.75
CA PHE A 42 -13.68 11.47 -20.18
C PHE A 42 -15.14 11.82 -20.38
N LEU A 43 -16.02 11.01 -19.82
CA LEU A 43 -17.45 11.31 -19.85
C LEU A 43 -17.73 12.68 -19.23
N PHE A 44 -17.02 13.02 -18.16
CA PHE A 44 -17.13 14.33 -17.53
C PHE A 44 -16.65 15.45 -18.46
N GLY A 45 -15.58 15.26 -19.21
CA GLY A 45 -15.13 16.17 -20.26
C GLY A 45 -16.19 16.41 -21.34
N TYR A 46 -16.79 15.33 -21.85
CA TYR A 46 -17.91 15.44 -22.83
C TYR A 46 -19.15 16.13 -22.26
N ILE A 47 -19.42 15.98 -20.97
CA ILE A 47 -20.52 16.70 -20.29
C ILE A 47 -20.23 18.21 -20.29
N ILE A 48 -18.98 18.60 -19.96
CA ILE A 48 -18.57 20.00 -19.99
C ILE A 48 -18.67 20.57 -21.42
N ASP A 49 -18.21 19.85 -22.44
CA ASP A 49 -18.29 20.26 -23.82
C ASP A 49 -19.75 20.43 -24.29
N ALA A 50 -20.64 19.51 -23.88
CA ALA A 50 -22.06 19.63 -24.18
C ALA A 50 -22.72 20.83 -23.50
N LEU A 51 -22.30 21.15 -22.25
CA LEU A 51 -22.76 22.31 -21.50
C LEU A 51 -22.33 23.62 -22.20
N VAL A 52 -21.04 23.75 -22.54
CA VAL A 52 -20.49 24.93 -23.21
C VAL A 52 -21.14 25.19 -24.56
N ASN A 53 -21.43 24.11 -25.31
CA ASN A 53 -22.09 24.20 -26.63
C ASN A 53 -23.63 24.23 -26.52
N SER A 54 -24.21 24.41 -25.33
CA SER A 54 -25.65 24.48 -25.07
C SER A 54 -26.45 23.28 -25.63
N LYS A 55 -25.83 22.10 -25.71
CA LYS A 55 -26.44 20.85 -26.17
C LYS A 55 -27.14 20.11 -25.03
N TRP A 56 -28.22 20.68 -24.50
CA TRP A 56 -28.90 20.23 -23.29
C TRP A 56 -29.36 18.75 -23.32
N GLU A 57 -29.87 18.26 -24.43
CA GLU A 57 -30.31 16.88 -24.54
C GLU A 57 -29.13 15.89 -24.44
N SER A 58 -28.04 16.16 -25.17
CA SER A 58 -26.82 15.34 -25.09
C SER A 58 -26.22 15.35 -23.68
N MET A 59 -26.20 16.51 -23.02
CA MET A 59 -25.74 16.65 -21.64
C MET A 59 -26.54 15.80 -20.67
N LYS A 60 -27.88 15.78 -20.75
CA LYS A 60 -28.73 14.94 -19.89
C LYS A 60 -28.41 13.47 -20.04
N TYR A 61 -28.29 12.95 -21.28
CA TYR A 61 -27.92 11.55 -21.53
C TYR A 61 -26.53 11.21 -20.96
N LEU A 62 -25.53 12.07 -21.16
CA LEU A 62 -24.19 11.85 -20.65
C LEU A 62 -24.14 11.87 -19.11
N LEU A 63 -24.93 12.74 -18.46
CA LEU A 63 -25.06 12.77 -17.00
C LEU A 63 -25.67 11.47 -16.46
N ILE A 64 -26.72 10.95 -17.11
CA ILE A 64 -27.33 9.67 -16.68
C ILE A 64 -26.33 8.53 -16.86
N ILE A 65 -25.62 8.46 -17.98
CA ILE A 65 -24.59 7.44 -18.22
C ILE A 65 -23.49 7.54 -17.17
N HIS A 66 -23.00 8.74 -16.90
CA HIS A 66 -21.96 8.97 -15.89
C HIS A 66 -22.42 8.52 -14.50
N LEU A 67 -23.66 8.85 -14.11
CA LEU A 67 -24.24 8.43 -12.84
C LEU A 67 -24.34 6.90 -12.74
N LEU A 68 -24.89 6.24 -13.77
CA LEU A 68 -25.02 4.79 -13.80
C LEU A 68 -23.67 4.07 -13.74
N LEU A 69 -22.67 4.53 -14.50
CA LEU A 69 -21.32 3.98 -14.45
C LEU A 69 -20.64 4.21 -13.12
N SER A 70 -20.84 5.38 -12.49
CA SER A 70 -20.30 5.68 -11.16
C SER A 70 -20.90 4.75 -10.10
N LEU A 71 -22.21 4.57 -10.09
CA LEU A 71 -22.88 3.65 -9.17
C LEU A 71 -22.44 2.19 -9.41
N PHE A 72 -22.34 1.78 -10.66
CA PHE A 72 -21.87 0.45 -11.01
C PHE A 72 -20.40 0.22 -10.57
N SER A 73 -19.55 1.24 -10.72
CA SER A 73 -18.17 1.20 -10.23
C SER A 73 -18.09 1.00 -8.71
N ILE A 74 -18.95 1.66 -7.93
CA ILE A 74 -19.02 1.50 -6.48
C ILE A 74 -19.40 0.06 -6.10
N ILE A 75 -20.41 -0.49 -6.77
CA ILE A 75 -20.85 -1.88 -6.55
C ILE A 75 -19.72 -2.86 -6.88
N LEU A 76 -19.07 -2.71 -8.03
CA LEU A 76 -17.93 -3.56 -8.41
C LEU A 76 -16.77 -3.46 -7.42
N ASN A 77 -16.45 -2.26 -6.96
CA ASN A 77 -15.40 -2.05 -5.96
C ASN A 77 -15.72 -2.75 -4.64
N THR A 78 -16.98 -2.68 -4.21
CA THR A 78 -17.45 -3.36 -2.99
C THR A 78 -17.35 -4.89 -3.13
N ILE A 79 -17.80 -5.44 -4.26
CA ILE A 79 -17.68 -6.88 -4.56
C ILE A 79 -16.21 -7.31 -4.58
N ARG A 80 -15.34 -6.55 -5.27
CA ARG A 80 -13.91 -6.80 -5.33
C ARG A 80 -13.28 -6.82 -3.95
N ASN A 81 -13.54 -5.80 -3.12
CA ASN A 81 -12.99 -5.69 -1.77
C ASN A 81 -13.48 -6.82 -0.87
N THR A 82 -14.75 -7.22 -0.99
CA THR A 82 -15.29 -8.36 -0.24
C THR A 82 -14.60 -9.67 -0.63
N ILE A 83 -14.47 -9.95 -1.92
CA ILE A 83 -13.78 -11.15 -2.41
C ILE A 83 -12.31 -11.14 -1.99
N GLN A 84 -11.64 -9.99 -2.08
CA GLN A 84 -10.24 -9.83 -1.66
C GLN A 84 -10.07 -10.10 -0.16
N SER A 85 -10.93 -9.56 0.69
CA SER A 85 -10.88 -9.76 2.13
C SER A 85 -11.11 -11.23 2.52
N LEU A 86 -12.10 -11.88 1.90
CA LEU A 86 -12.36 -13.31 2.10
C LEU A 86 -11.19 -14.18 1.59
N PHE A 87 -10.58 -13.80 0.48
CA PHE A 87 -9.41 -14.46 -0.06
C PHE A 87 -8.21 -14.34 0.88
N ILE A 88 -7.95 -13.14 1.44
CA ILE A 88 -6.91 -12.91 2.46
C ILE A 88 -7.19 -13.79 3.68
N ALA A 89 -8.39 -13.75 4.24
CA ALA A 89 -8.77 -14.52 5.42
C ALA A 89 -8.59 -16.05 5.21
N SER A 90 -9.09 -16.57 4.08
CA SER A 90 -8.96 -17.99 3.77
C SER A 90 -7.51 -18.44 3.51
N THR A 91 -6.70 -17.55 2.93
CA THR A 91 -5.28 -17.84 2.66
C THR A 91 -4.45 -17.76 3.94
N ARG A 92 -4.75 -16.78 4.79
CA ARG A 92 -4.18 -16.62 6.13
C ARG A 92 -4.41 -17.89 6.97
N ASN A 93 -5.66 -18.36 7.06
CA ASN A 93 -5.98 -19.56 7.84
C ASN A 93 -5.26 -20.82 7.31
N ALA A 94 -5.17 -20.98 5.99
CA ALA A 94 -4.42 -22.07 5.38
C ALA A 94 -2.92 -22.00 5.69
N LEU A 95 -2.34 -20.79 5.67
CA LEU A 95 -0.93 -20.58 6.01
C LEU A 95 -0.67 -20.83 7.49
N LYS A 96 -1.52 -20.31 8.38
CA LYS A 96 -1.43 -20.56 9.84
C LYS A 96 -1.51 -22.04 10.17
N SER A 97 -2.46 -22.77 9.59
CA SER A 97 -2.56 -24.22 9.77
C SER A 97 -1.28 -24.96 9.34
N LYS A 98 -0.68 -24.54 8.22
CA LYS A 98 0.57 -25.15 7.74
C LYS A 98 1.77 -24.81 8.63
N ILE A 99 1.87 -23.56 9.10
CA ILE A 99 2.92 -23.14 10.05
C ILE A 99 2.76 -23.95 11.35
N PHE A 100 1.54 -24.04 11.90
CA PHE A 100 1.26 -24.77 13.12
C PHE A 100 1.64 -26.25 13.00
N SER A 101 1.23 -26.91 11.91
CA SER A 101 1.63 -28.29 11.62
C SER A 101 3.16 -28.44 11.57
N SER A 102 3.86 -27.47 10.96
CA SER A 102 5.32 -27.48 10.89
C SER A 102 5.98 -27.30 12.27
N ILE A 103 5.40 -26.46 13.14
CA ILE A 103 5.88 -26.25 14.50
C ILE A 103 5.74 -27.54 15.32
N ILE A 104 4.58 -28.23 15.26
CA ILE A 104 4.35 -29.47 16.00
C ILE A 104 5.27 -30.59 15.51
N SER A 105 5.52 -30.66 14.20
CA SER A 105 6.41 -31.71 13.64
C SER A 105 7.90 -31.40 13.77
N MET A 106 8.26 -30.26 14.35
CA MET A 106 9.66 -29.83 14.50
C MET A 106 10.38 -30.71 15.58
N PRO A 107 11.62 -31.15 15.28
CA PRO A 107 12.41 -31.88 16.28
C PRO A 107 12.65 -31.05 17.55
N LYS A 108 12.60 -31.67 18.73
CA LYS A 108 12.73 -31.00 20.03
C LYS A 108 13.95 -30.07 20.12
N LYS A 109 15.11 -30.51 19.62
CA LYS A 109 16.32 -29.69 19.56
C LYS A 109 16.16 -28.36 18.82
N SER A 110 15.30 -28.32 17.81
CA SER A 110 15.00 -27.11 17.07
C SER A 110 13.92 -26.27 17.76
N GLN A 111 12.99 -26.90 18.47
CA GLN A 111 11.99 -26.20 19.30
C GLN A 111 12.66 -25.40 20.41
N ASP A 112 13.63 -26.02 21.11
CA ASP A 112 14.35 -25.40 22.22
C ASP A 112 15.15 -24.15 21.84
N SER A 113 15.38 -23.92 20.52
CA SER A 113 16.04 -22.73 20.02
C SER A 113 15.10 -21.51 19.86
N TYR A 114 13.79 -21.69 20.01
CA TYR A 114 12.77 -20.64 19.90
C TYR A 114 11.99 -20.49 21.21
N SER A 115 11.69 -19.25 21.59
CA SER A 115 10.75 -19.02 22.69
C SER A 115 9.30 -19.28 22.21
N TYR A 116 8.42 -19.69 23.14
CA TYR A 116 7.00 -19.86 22.82
C TYR A 116 6.37 -18.58 22.26
N GLY A 117 6.74 -17.42 22.82
CA GLY A 117 6.26 -16.13 22.31
C GLY A 117 6.69 -15.86 20.86
N GLU A 118 7.91 -16.24 20.48
CA GLU A 118 8.40 -16.12 19.10
C GLU A 118 7.62 -17.02 18.14
N LEU A 119 7.35 -18.27 18.53
CA LEU A 119 6.56 -19.20 17.72
C LEU A 119 5.12 -18.70 17.53
N ILE A 120 4.50 -18.16 18.58
CA ILE A 120 3.16 -17.57 18.51
C ILE A 120 3.17 -16.33 17.60
N ASN A 121 4.18 -15.46 17.74
CA ASN A 121 4.29 -14.27 16.90
C ASN A 121 4.46 -14.62 15.40
N ARG A 122 5.26 -15.62 15.08
CA ARG A 122 5.41 -16.13 13.71
C ARG A 122 4.11 -16.71 13.15
N LEU A 123 3.36 -17.44 14.01
CA LEU A 123 2.10 -18.05 13.62
C LEU A 123 1.01 -17.01 13.39
N GLU A 124 0.89 -16.03 14.27
CA GLU A 124 -0.21 -15.06 14.24
C GLU A 124 0.12 -13.81 13.40
N ASN A 125 1.21 -13.12 13.72
CA ASN A 125 1.52 -11.83 13.12
C ASN A 125 2.25 -11.96 11.78
N ASP A 126 3.31 -12.76 11.69
CA ASP A 126 4.09 -12.87 10.44
C ASP A 126 3.24 -13.46 9.31
N ALA A 127 2.39 -14.46 9.60
CA ALA A 127 1.49 -15.04 8.62
C ALA A 127 0.50 -14.01 8.08
N ASP A 128 -0.04 -13.15 8.94
CA ASP A 128 -0.98 -12.10 8.58
C ASP A 128 -0.34 -11.04 7.68
N ILE A 129 0.85 -10.57 8.07
CA ILE A 129 1.63 -9.58 7.31
C ILE A 129 1.98 -10.12 5.92
N ILE A 130 2.46 -11.36 5.84
CA ILE A 130 2.86 -11.97 4.57
C ILE A 130 1.67 -12.05 3.60
N VAL A 131 0.53 -12.59 4.05
CA VAL A 131 -0.62 -12.78 3.16
C VAL A 131 -1.21 -11.45 2.71
N SER A 132 -1.43 -10.51 3.65
CA SER A 132 -1.96 -9.18 3.33
C SER A 132 -1.04 -8.46 2.36
N PHE A 133 0.27 -8.43 2.64
CA PHE A 133 1.24 -7.78 1.77
C PHE A 133 1.20 -8.33 0.32
N PHE A 134 1.21 -9.64 0.14
CA PHE A 134 1.21 -10.21 -1.22
C PHE A 134 -0.09 -9.94 -1.97
N VAL A 135 -1.24 -10.11 -1.34
CA VAL A 135 -2.53 -9.91 -2.01
C VAL A 135 -2.78 -8.44 -2.31
N GLU A 136 -2.56 -7.56 -1.34
CA GLU A 136 -2.75 -6.11 -1.50
C GLU A 136 -1.76 -5.52 -2.49
N THR A 137 -0.48 -5.89 -2.39
CA THR A 137 0.56 -5.41 -3.32
C THR A 137 0.24 -5.85 -4.75
N LEU A 138 -0.14 -7.12 -4.96
CA LEU A 138 -0.52 -7.61 -6.28
C LEU A 138 -1.68 -6.81 -6.85
N THR A 139 -2.74 -6.62 -6.07
CA THR A 139 -3.94 -5.87 -6.49
C THR A 139 -3.60 -4.42 -6.80
N ASN A 140 -2.82 -3.76 -5.94
CA ASN A 140 -2.43 -2.36 -6.12
C ASN A 140 -1.52 -2.17 -7.34
N VAL A 141 -0.55 -3.06 -7.57
CA VAL A 141 0.34 -3.01 -8.74
C VAL A 141 -0.48 -3.18 -10.02
N LEU A 142 -1.40 -4.14 -10.06
CA LEU A 142 -2.27 -4.33 -11.24
C LEU A 142 -3.14 -3.09 -11.49
N THR A 143 -3.81 -2.57 -10.45
CA THR A 143 -4.63 -1.35 -10.58
C THR A 143 -3.81 -0.18 -11.11
N THR A 144 -2.62 0.05 -10.56
CA THR A 144 -1.73 1.14 -10.98
C THR A 144 -1.25 0.97 -12.42
N LEU A 145 -0.85 -0.24 -12.82
CA LEU A 145 -0.41 -0.51 -14.19
C LEU A 145 -1.53 -0.28 -15.20
N PHE A 146 -2.74 -0.80 -14.94
CA PHE A 146 -3.88 -0.58 -15.83
C PHE A 146 -4.29 0.89 -15.89
N SER A 147 -4.37 1.59 -14.75
CA SER A 147 -4.70 3.01 -14.72
C SER A 147 -3.67 3.85 -15.49
N LEU A 148 -2.38 3.51 -15.39
CA LEU A 148 -1.32 4.17 -16.14
C LEU A 148 -1.48 3.96 -17.65
N VAL A 149 -1.74 2.72 -18.09
CA VAL A 149 -1.97 2.42 -19.51
C VAL A 149 -3.17 3.19 -20.03
N TYR A 150 -4.31 3.16 -19.32
CA TYR A 150 -5.49 3.93 -19.71
C TYR A 150 -5.21 5.43 -19.77
N SER A 151 -4.53 6.00 -18.78
CA SER A 151 -4.20 7.42 -18.77
C SER A 151 -3.34 7.82 -19.96
N ILE A 152 -2.31 7.03 -20.31
CA ILE A 152 -1.46 7.29 -21.47
C ILE A 152 -2.28 7.22 -22.77
N VAL A 153 -3.06 6.15 -22.96
CA VAL A 153 -3.88 5.98 -24.17
C VAL A 153 -4.84 7.16 -24.33
N PHE A 154 -5.45 7.58 -23.25
CA PHE A 154 -6.40 8.67 -23.27
C PHE A 154 -5.76 10.01 -23.54
N ILE A 155 -4.71 10.40 -22.85
CA ILE A 155 -4.02 11.67 -23.08
C ILE A 155 -3.51 11.72 -24.53
N PHE A 156 -3.02 10.59 -25.05
CA PHE A 156 -2.55 10.51 -26.44
C PHE A 156 -3.67 10.68 -27.46
N SER A 157 -4.90 10.25 -27.16
CA SER A 157 -6.07 10.43 -28.02
C SER A 157 -6.56 11.88 -28.08
N ILE A 158 -6.29 12.68 -27.03
CA ILE A 158 -6.67 14.10 -26.98
C ILE A 158 -5.63 14.97 -27.68
N SER A 159 -4.36 14.82 -27.29
CA SER A 159 -3.27 15.63 -27.86
C SER A 159 -1.91 14.93 -27.70
N LYS A 160 -1.19 14.80 -28.82
CA LYS A 160 0.17 14.24 -28.82
C LYS A 160 1.15 15.12 -28.05
N SER A 161 0.98 16.44 -28.08
CA SER A 161 1.83 17.38 -27.36
C SER A 161 1.64 17.26 -25.84
N LEU A 162 0.39 17.19 -25.37
CA LEU A 162 0.08 17.01 -23.95
C LEU A 162 0.56 15.65 -23.43
N SER A 163 0.46 14.59 -24.25
CA SER A 163 0.96 13.26 -23.85
C SER A 163 2.48 13.24 -23.71
N ALA A 164 3.23 13.90 -24.60
CA ALA A 164 4.68 14.02 -24.48
C ALA A 164 5.08 14.73 -23.17
N PHE A 165 4.36 15.79 -22.83
CA PHE A 165 4.56 16.52 -21.56
C PHE A 165 4.25 15.64 -20.33
N ALA A 166 3.14 14.90 -20.34
CA ALA A 166 2.76 14.00 -19.26
C ALA A 166 3.78 12.83 -19.08
N VAL A 167 4.24 12.25 -20.20
CA VAL A 167 5.28 11.20 -20.17
C VAL A 167 6.60 11.75 -19.64
N GLY A 168 6.96 13.01 -19.96
CA GLY A 168 8.15 13.66 -19.42
C GLY A 168 8.08 13.94 -17.90
N TYR A 169 6.87 14.15 -17.37
CA TYR A 169 6.65 14.38 -15.94
C TYR A 169 6.82 13.11 -15.09
N ALA A 170 6.47 11.94 -15.63
CA ALA A 170 6.51 10.69 -14.91
C ALA A 170 7.92 10.31 -14.36
N PRO A 171 9.03 10.43 -15.12
CA PRO A 171 10.38 10.19 -14.61
C PRO A 171 10.78 11.12 -13.46
N LEU A 172 10.34 12.39 -13.51
CA LEU A 172 10.60 13.35 -12.45
C LEU A 172 9.94 12.93 -11.14
N MET A 173 8.66 12.55 -11.18
CA MET A 173 7.94 12.03 -10.01
C MET A 173 8.52 10.71 -9.50
N LEU A 174 8.93 9.83 -10.41
CA LEU A 174 9.63 8.58 -10.05
C LEU A 174 10.93 8.88 -9.30
N THR A 175 11.71 9.85 -9.76
CA THR A 175 12.96 10.24 -9.10
C THR A 175 12.72 10.74 -7.68
N ILE A 176 11.72 11.61 -7.48
CA ILE A 176 11.32 12.11 -6.17
C ILE A 176 10.92 10.93 -5.26
N ALA A 177 10.12 10.00 -5.76
CA ALA A 177 9.69 8.82 -5.00
C ALA A 177 10.87 7.91 -4.61
N LEU A 178 11.83 7.68 -5.51
CA LEU A 178 13.01 6.87 -5.23
C LEU A 178 13.92 7.53 -4.17
N VAL A 179 14.12 8.84 -4.25
CA VAL A 179 14.92 9.60 -3.27
C VAL A 179 14.22 9.58 -1.91
N SER A 180 12.91 9.85 -1.88
CA SER A 180 12.09 9.77 -0.66
C SER A 180 12.21 8.40 0.01
N ASN A 181 11.99 7.33 -0.74
CA ASN A 181 12.09 5.96 -0.23
C ASN A 181 13.48 5.63 0.32
N ARG A 182 14.54 6.13 -0.32
CA ARG A 182 15.92 5.90 0.15
C ARG A 182 16.17 6.58 1.50
N ILE A 183 15.70 7.80 1.68
CA ILE A 183 15.84 8.56 2.93
C ILE A 183 14.99 7.94 4.04
N LEU A 184 13.71 7.66 3.76
CA LEU A 184 12.78 7.06 4.72
C LEU A 184 13.26 5.68 5.19
N ARG A 185 13.87 4.90 4.31
CA ARG A 185 14.42 3.58 4.67
C ARG A 185 15.42 3.65 5.84
N THR A 186 16.25 4.68 5.91
CA THR A 186 17.20 4.84 7.01
C THR A 186 16.49 5.14 8.33
N ILE A 187 15.40 5.91 8.28
CA ILE A 187 14.59 6.24 9.44
C ILE A 187 13.83 4.99 9.93
N PHE A 188 13.23 4.22 9.03
CA PHE A 188 12.58 2.94 9.37
C PHE A 188 13.54 1.92 9.98
N GLN A 189 14.80 1.90 9.53
CA GLN A 189 15.82 1.03 10.15
C GLN A 189 16.15 1.49 11.57
N ALA A 190 16.21 2.81 11.82
CA ALA A 190 16.41 3.35 13.15
C ALA A 190 15.22 3.07 14.08
N GLU A 191 13.98 3.23 13.57
CA GLU A 191 12.74 2.90 14.27
C GLU A 191 12.72 1.42 14.66
N LYS A 192 13.01 0.53 13.73
CA LYS A 192 13.06 -0.92 14.01
C LYS A 192 14.11 -1.28 15.06
N LYS A 193 15.31 -0.68 14.97
CA LYS A 193 16.37 -0.91 15.97
C LYS A 193 15.96 -0.42 17.36
N TYR A 194 15.23 0.69 17.41
CA TYR A 194 14.65 1.19 18.65
C TYR A 194 13.65 0.17 19.21
N ASP A 195 12.68 -0.29 18.39
CA ASP A 195 11.67 -1.25 18.79
C ASP A 195 12.29 -2.53 19.35
N ASP A 196 13.26 -3.12 18.63
CA ASP A 196 13.96 -4.32 19.06
C ASP A 196 14.64 -4.12 20.42
N SER A 197 15.28 -2.98 20.65
CA SER A 197 15.96 -2.65 21.90
C SER A 197 14.98 -2.37 23.05
N TYR A 198 13.88 -1.66 22.75
CA TYR A 198 12.84 -1.35 23.73
C TYR A 198 12.10 -2.60 24.18
N PHE A 199 11.72 -3.47 23.25
CA PHE A 199 11.10 -4.76 23.60
C PHE A 199 12.04 -5.67 24.38
N GLY A 200 13.34 -5.67 24.08
CA GLY A 200 14.34 -6.35 24.89
C GLY A 200 14.35 -5.83 26.32
N PHE A 201 14.41 -4.49 26.51
CA PHE A 201 14.33 -3.86 27.82
C PHE A 201 13.04 -4.21 28.59
N LEU A 202 11.87 -4.18 27.92
CA LEU A 202 10.59 -4.55 28.55
C LEU A 202 10.60 -6.02 28.98
N SER A 203 11.10 -6.91 28.13
CA SER A 203 11.18 -8.34 28.42
C SER A 203 12.04 -8.62 29.66
N GLU A 204 13.21 -7.97 29.76
CA GLU A 204 14.07 -8.06 30.94
C GLU A 204 13.40 -7.47 32.20
N ALA A 205 12.71 -6.33 32.07
CA ALA A 205 12.00 -5.71 33.17
C ALA A 205 10.88 -6.61 33.71
N PHE A 206 10.09 -7.22 32.82
CA PHE A 206 9.02 -8.13 33.23
C PHE A 206 9.54 -9.45 33.81
N ALA A 207 10.63 -10.00 33.25
CA ALA A 207 11.28 -11.18 33.80
C ALA A 207 11.86 -10.91 35.22
N GLY A 208 12.35 -9.68 35.44
CA GLY A 208 12.91 -9.23 36.73
C GLY A 208 11.89 -8.54 37.65
N LEU A 209 10.58 -8.63 37.42
CA LEU A 209 9.56 -7.88 38.14
C LEU A 209 9.60 -8.11 39.67
N SER A 210 9.85 -9.36 40.11
CA SER A 210 10.04 -9.67 41.52
C SER A 210 11.21 -8.92 42.13
N THR A 211 12.34 -8.89 41.43
CA THR A 211 13.54 -8.16 41.83
C THR A 211 13.28 -6.66 41.93
N ILE A 212 12.59 -6.09 40.93
CA ILE A 212 12.21 -4.67 40.90
C ILE A 212 11.40 -4.30 42.15
N LYS A 213 10.41 -5.14 42.51
CA LYS A 213 9.58 -4.96 43.71
C LYS A 213 10.38 -5.13 45.01
N THR A 214 11.19 -6.16 45.09
CA THR A 214 11.98 -6.44 46.31
C THR A 214 12.94 -5.30 46.65
N PHE A 215 13.52 -4.68 45.62
CA PHE A 215 14.47 -3.56 45.80
C PHE A 215 13.83 -2.18 45.65
N VAL A 216 12.49 -2.07 45.57
CA VAL A 216 11.73 -0.81 45.43
C VAL A 216 12.25 0.08 44.31
N LEU A 217 12.47 -0.54 43.13
CA LEU A 217 13.07 0.11 41.95
C LEU A 217 12.02 0.62 40.95
N GLU A 218 10.73 0.59 41.27
CA GLU A 218 9.63 0.92 40.36
C GLU A 218 9.82 2.30 39.73
N ASN A 219 10.09 3.31 40.54
CA ASN A 219 10.29 4.70 40.06
C ASN A 219 11.47 4.82 39.10
N LYS A 220 12.53 4.02 39.31
CA LYS A 220 13.71 4.01 38.43
C LYS A 220 13.35 3.41 37.07
N PHE A 221 12.57 2.33 37.04
CA PHE A 221 12.13 1.70 35.78
C PHE A 221 11.12 2.55 35.04
N VAL A 222 10.16 3.23 35.72
CA VAL A 222 9.25 4.19 35.12
C VAL A 222 10.02 5.35 34.46
N LYS A 223 11.04 5.90 35.11
CA LYS A 223 11.90 6.92 34.50
C LYS A 223 12.67 6.40 33.28
N LYS A 224 13.12 5.15 33.29
CA LYS A 224 13.75 4.53 32.13
C LYS A 224 12.78 4.40 30.96
N VAL A 225 11.54 3.97 31.21
CA VAL A 225 10.49 3.91 30.17
C VAL A 225 10.22 5.31 29.59
N ALA A 226 10.12 6.33 30.44
CA ALA A 226 9.95 7.71 29.97
C ALA A 226 11.10 8.16 29.07
N ALA A 227 12.36 7.80 29.40
CA ALA A 227 13.50 8.10 28.54
C ALA A 227 13.43 7.38 27.18
N TRP A 228 12.92 6.14 27.15
CA TRP A 228 12.65 5.43 25.89
C TRP A 228 11.60 6.15 25.03
N TYR A 229 10.54 6.69 25.65
CA TYR A 229 9.52 7.45 24.92
C TYR A 229 10.06 8.73 24.30
N GLU A 230 10.95 9.44 24.98
CA GLU A 230 11.61 10.62 24.40
C GLU A 230 12.44 10.28 23.14
N ILE A 231 13.16 9.15 23.18
CA ILE A 231 13.89 8.66 22.01
C ILE A 231 12.90 8.34 20.87
N ASN A 232 11.81 7.67 21.18
CA ASN A 232 10.79 7.33 20.20
C ASN A 232 10.18 8.57 19.53
N ILE A 233 9.79 9.56 20.34
CA ILE A 233 9.25 10.83 19.84
C ILE A 233 10.23 11.50 18.88
N SER A 234 11.53 11.48 19.17
CA SER A 234 12.56 12.07 18.30
C SER A 234 12.62 11.36 16.93
N ILE A 235 12.53 10.03 16.91
CA ILE A 235 12.52 9.22 15.68
C ILE A 235 11.24 9.49 14.89
N ILE A 236 10.07 9.45 15.55
CA ILE A 236 8.77 9.72 14.93
C ILE A 236 8.74 11.14 14.36
N LYS A 237 9.21 12.14 15.11
CA LYS A 237 9.28 13.53 14.62
C LYS A 237 10.10 13.63 13.34
N LYS A 238 11.28 13.00 13.30
CA LYS A 238 12.11 12.97 12.09
C LYS A 238 11.40 12.29 10.92
N LYS A 239 10.71 11.18 11.18
CA LYS A 239 9.92 10.44 10.18
C LYS A 239 8.82 11.32 9.60
N VAL A 240 7.95 11.86 10.47
CA VAL A 240 6.78 12.67 10.07
C VAL A 240 7.20 13.93 9.32
N VAL A 241 8.23 14.65 9.81
CA VAL A 241 8.75 15.84 9.11
C VAL A 241 9.28 15.47 7.73
N THR A 242 10.02 14.38 7.62
CA THR A 242 10.56 13.93 6.33
C THR A 242 9.44 13.52 5.36
N GLU A 243 8.46 12.71 5.80
CA GLU A 243 7.31 12.29 5.00
C GLU A 243 6.50 13.49 4.51
N ASN A 244 6.19 14.44 5.41
CA ASN A 244 5.44 15.64 5.07
C ASN A 244 6.21 16.56 4.12
N SER A 245 7.53 16.68 4.28
CA SER A 245 8.36 17.48 3.36
C SER A 245 8.33 16.91 1.93
N PHE A 246 8.40 15.59 1.78
CA PHE A 246 8.27 14.97 0.46
C PHE A 246 6.84 15.05 -0.08
N SER A 247 5.83 14.95 0.78
CA SER A 247 4.43 15.15 0.39
C SER A 247 4.18 16.57 -0.11
N LEU A 248 4.72 17.58 0.57
CA LEU A 248 4.66 18.97 0.13
C LEU A 248 5.37 19.17 -1.22
N LEU A 249 6.56 18.57 -1.40
CA LEU A 249 7.29 18.65 -2.66
C LEU A 249 6.46 18.03 -3.81
N GLN A 250 5.90 16.85 -3.60
CA GLN A 250 5.06 16.17 -4.58
C GLN A 250 3.79 16.96 -4.89
N GLY A 251 3.11 17.48 -3.87
CA GLY A 251 1.91 18.30 -4.04
C GLY A 251 2.20 19.60 -4.81
N SER A 252 3.31 20.29 -4.50
CA SER A 252 3.74 21.48 -5.22
C SER A 252 4.06 21.18 -6.69
N MET A 253 4.77 20.07 -6.95
CA MET A 253 5.07 19.64 -8.31
C MET A 253 3.82 19.28 -9.10
N ASN A 254 2.83 18.61 -8.50
CA ASN A 254 1.55 18.34 -9.14
C ASN A 254 0.82 19.65 -9.51
N SER A 255 0.75 20.61 -8.57
CA SER A 255 0.10 21.89 -8.84
C SER A 255 0.78 22.69 -9.97
N ILE A 256 2.12 22.66 -10.00
CA ILE A 256 2.88 23.30 -11.11
C ILE A 256 2.60 22.57 -12.44
N PHE A 257 2.55 21.25 -12.40
CA PHE A 257 2.26 20.45 -13.59
C PHE A 257 0.86 20.73 -14.13
N ASP A 258 -0.17 20.77 -13.27
CA ASP A 258 -1.55 21.09 -13.64
C ASP A 258 -1.64 22.49 -14.26
N PHE A 259 -0.96 23.47 -13.67
CA PHE A 259 -0.90 24.83 -14.19
C PHE A 259 -0.26 24.88 -15.60
N LEU A 260 0.89 24.22 -15.79
CA LEU A 260 1.57 24.15 -17.09
C LEU A 260 0.73 23.40 -18.13
N LEU A 261 0.01 22.35 -17.72
CA LEU A 261 -0.88 21.58 -18.58
C LEU A 261 -2.03 22.45 -19.11
N ILE A 262 -2.64 23.27 -18.26
CA ILE A 262 -3.70 24.21 -18.62
C ILE A 262 -3.15 25.28 -19.58
N LEU A 263 -1.97 25.85 -19.29
CA LEU A 263 -1.33 26.83 -20.19
C LEU A 263 -1.03 26.25 -21.58
N CYS A 264 -0.42 25.07 -21.65
CA CYS A 264 -0.13 24.41 -22.93
C CYS A 264 -1.41 24.06 -23.70
N SER A 265 -2.48 23.67 -23.00
CA SER A 265 -3.76 23.38 -23.64
C SER A 265 -4.45 24.62 -24.19
N SER A 266 -4.29 25.79 -23.56
CA SER A 266 -4.84 27.05 -24.04
C SER A 266 -4.17 27.52 -25.31
N GLN A 267 -2.86 27.31 -25.46
CA GLN A 267 -2.10 27.66 -26.67
C GLN A 267 -2.32 26.70 -27.84
N ALA A 268 -2.68 25.44 -27.57
CA ALA A 268 -2.95 24.43 -28.60
C ALA A 268 -4.33 24.62 -29.28
N LYS A 269 -5.18 25.53 -28.79
CA LYS A 269 -6.49 25.89 -29.38
C LYS A 269 -6.45 27.19 -30.19
N LEU A 270 -5.31 27.84 -30.26
CA LEU A 270 -5.02 28.97 -31.15
C LEU A 270 -4.26 28.49 -32.40
#